data_0d484ccc7283212529efd3ba239319fb
#
_entry.id   0d484ccc7283212529efd3ba239319fb
#
_cell.length_a   1.000
_cell.length_b   1.000
_cell.length_c   1.000
_cell.angle_alpha   90.00
_cell.angle_beta   90.00
_cell.angle_gamma   90.00
#
_symmetry.space_group_name_H-M   'P 1'
#
loop_
_entity.id
_entity.type
_entity.pdbx_description
1 polymer ?
#
loop_
_entity_poly.entity_id
_entity_poly.type
_entity_poly.pdbx_seq_one_letter_code
_entity_poly.pdbx_strand_id
1 'polypeptide(L)'
;MIMNRFLRNTLLGMFASLFISGFCLAEERTVRIYNWIEYLPPEVLKSFQEETGIRPIYDVFDSPETMESKLLTGNSGYDVVFPGSASLGRLITAGAVQPLDRKQLPNWQHLDPQFMQSLETVGDTGNRYAAPYLWGTTLIGYNVDKVRQVLGSDVQMNSWEIIFNEENLARLASCGVGFIDAGSEILPIALHYKGLDPNSQKREDYAQAQAVMMKIRPHITYFNSSRYGMDLANGDICVGVGWSGGVALAKRLADAAGKGVKVEMALPKEGAPMWSDVMAIPANAPDLAEAHAFINYILRPDVIARISNKIGYPNPNKDATALVDASIRNNPNMYVPEEARKTLFALEPIPAAAERIRTRTWTAIKSNR
;
A
#
# COMPACT_ATOMS: atom_id res chain seq x y z
N MET A 1 -82.50 -9.08 -62.89
CA MET A 1 -82.56 -10.50 -63.18
C MET A 1 -81.27 -11.11 -62.78
N ILE A 2 -81.24 -11.95 -61.72
CA ILE A 2 -80.35 -13.05 -61.42
C ILE A 2 -78.95 -12.65 -61.01
N MET A 3 -78.59 -12.74 -59.84
CA MET A 3 -78.41 -13.86 -58.91
C MET A 3 -76.97 -14.12 -58.54
N ASN A 4 -76.69 -13.95 -57.27
CA ASN A 4 -75.83 -14.71 -56.36
C ASN A 4 -74.58 -15.44 -56.94
N ARG A 5 -73.47 -15.20 -56.25
CA ARG A 5 -72.75 -16.29 -55.59
C ARG A 5 -71.89 -15.82 -54.46
N PHE A 6 -72.19 -16.32 -53.31
CA PHE A 6 -71.31 -16.35 -52.11
C PHE A 6 -70.04 -17.04 -52.37
N LEU A 7 -68.93 -16.44 -52.01
CA LEU A 7 -67.67 -17.16 -51.77
C LEU A 7 -67.24 -16.88 -50.35
N ARG A 8 -67.39 -17.90 -49.58
CA ARG A 8 -66.97 -18.06 -48.21
C ARG A 8 -65.48 -18.23 -48.19
N ASN A 9 -64.69 -17.23 -47.81
CA ASN A 9 -63.28 -17.37 -47.50
C ASN A 9 -63.10 -17.50 -45.98
N THR A 10 -62.77 -18.70 -45.58
CA THR A 10 -62.33 -19.10 -44.27
C THR A 10 -61.01 -18.45 -43.99
N LEU A 11 -60.95 -17.43 -43.12
CA LEU A 11 -59.72 -16.90 -42.56
C LEU A 11 -59.17 -17.91 -41.55
N LEU A 12 -58.18 -18.66 -41.93
CA LEU A 12 -57.26 -19.34 -40.96
C LEU A 12 -56.44 -18.26 -40.27
N GLY A 13 -56.80 -17.97 -39.02
CA GLY A 13 -55.98 -17.12 -38.14
C GLY A 13 -54.70 -17.88 -37.72
N MET A 14 -53.62 -17.52 -38.34
CA MET A 14 -52.29 -17.96 -37.93
C MET A 14 -51.83 -17.06 -36.78
N PHE A 15 -52.04 -17.50 -35.54
CA PHE A 15 -51.46 -16.90 -34.34
C PHE A 15 -49.95 -17.18 -34.39
N ALA A 16 -49.20 -16.28 -34.97
CA ALA A 16 -47.74 -16.22 -34.80
C ALA A 16 -47.46 -15.69 -33.39
N SER A 17 -47.30 -16.61 -32.45
CA SER A 17 -46.74 -16.30 -31.11
C SER A 17 -45.31 -15.83 -31.31
N LEU A 18 -45.11 -14.51 -31.34
CA LEU A 18 -43.78 -13.90 -31.18
C LEU A 18 -43.31 -14.22 -29.75
N PHE A 19 -42.53 -15.27 -29.62
CA PHE A 19 -41.61 -15.43 -28.47
C PHE A 19 -40.60 -14.28 -28.55
N ILE A 20 -40.92 -13.15 -27.94
CA ILE A 20 -39.97 -12.14 -27.58
C ILE A 20 -39.17 -12.79 -26.44
N SER A 21 -38.12 -13.55 -26.82
CA SER A 21 -37.05 -13.88 -25.89
C SER A 21 -36.44 -12.55 -25.47
N GLY A 22 -36.95 -12.00 -24.35
CA GLY A 22 -36.31 -10.88 -23.68
C GLY A 22 -34.89 -11.34 -23.37
N PHE A 23 -33.93 -10.94 -24.18
CA PHE A 23 -32.56 -10.89 -23.76
C PHE A 23 -32.53 -9.92 -22.58
N CYS A 24 -32.69 -10.44 -21.38
CA CYS A 24 -32.30 -9.76 -20.19
C CYS A 24 -30.77 -9.56 -20.34
N LEU A 25 -30.39 -8.39 -20.87
CA LEU A 25 -28.99 -7.95 -20.75
C LEU A 25 -28.76 -7.87 -19.25
N ALA A 26 -28.19 -8.94 -18.69
CA ALA A 26 -27.72 -8.90 -17.32
C ALA A 26 -26.80 -7.68 -17.24
N GLU A 27 -27.16 -6.72 -16.40
CA GLU A 27 -26.33 -5.56 -16.15
C GLU A 27 -24.92 -6.06 -15.81
N GLU A 28 -23.92 -5.56 -16.53
CA GLU A 28 -22.54 -6.01 -16.35
C GLU A 28 -22.11 -5.67 -14.92
N ARG A 29 -21.92 -6.70 -14.10
CA ARG A 29 -21.45 -6.51 -12.72
C ARG A 29 -20.04 -5.95 -12.75
N THR A 30 -19.82 -4.85 -12.04
CA THR A 30 -18.52 -4.15 -11.99
C THR A 30 -18.10 -3.90 -10.55
N VAL A 31 -16.80 -3.79 -10.33
CA VAL A 31 -16.22 -3.30 -9.06
C VAL A 31 -15.15 -2.25 -9.38
N ARG A 32 -15.33 -1.06 -8.81
CA ARG A 32 -14.42 0.08 -8.99
C ARG A 32 -13.42 0.13 -7.84
N ILE A 33 -12.16 -0.04 -8.17
CA ILE A 33 -11.06 -0.21 -7.22
C ILE A 33 -10.13 0.99 -7.32
N TYR A 34 -9.78 1.59 -6.18
CA TYR A 34 -8.84 2.69 -6.08
C TYR A 34 -7.66 2.29 -5.19
N ASN A 35 -6.50 2.06 -5.79
CA ASN A 35 -5.35 1.47 -5.13
C ASN A 35 -4.07 2.29 -5.39
N TRP A 36 -3.02 1.97 -4.70
CA TRP A 36 -1.68 2.50 -4.96
C TRP A 36 -1.18 2.09 -6.35
N ILE A 37 -0.38 2.95 -6.96
CA ILE A 37 0.29 2.63 -8.24
C ILE A 37 1.19 1.39 -8.06
N GLU A 38 1.17 0.49 -9.06
CA GLU A 38 2.00 -0.74 -9.10
C GLU A 38 1.80 -1.70 -7.90
N TYR A 39 0.62 -1.70 -7.28
CA TYR A 39 0.38 -2.40 -6.02
C TYR A 39 -0.57 -3.60 -6.12
N LEU A 40 -1.09 -3.88 -7.30
CA LEU A 40 -1.89 -5.06 -7.60
C LEU A 40 -1.54 -5.60 -9.00
N PRO A 41 -1.10 -6.87 -9.13
CA PRO A 41 -0.76 -7.43 -10.42
C PRO A 41 -1.97 -7.53 -11.36
N PRO A 42 -1.86 -7.13 -12.63
CA PRO A 42 -2.97 -7.20 -13.60
C PRO A 42 -3.54 -8.61 -13.79
N GLU A 43 -2.71 -9.64 -13.64
CA GLU A 43 -3.13 -11.04 -13.71
C GLU A 43 -4.10 -11.45 -12.59
N VAL A 44 -4.04 -10.77 -11.42
CA VAL A 44 -4.99 -10.97 -10.31
C VAL A 44 -6.35 -10.40 -10.65
N LEU A 45 -6.40 -9.21 -11.26
CA LEU A 45 -7.65 -8.61 -11.74
C LEU A 45 -8.30 -9.49 -12.82
N LYS A 46 -7.49 -10.00 -13.75
CA LYS A 46 -7.96 -10.90 -14.80
C LYS A 46 -8.57 -12.18 -14.24
N SER A 47 -7.85 -12.87 -13.33
CA SER A 47 -8.37 -14.10 -12.72
C SER A 47 -9.59 -13.84 -11.82
N PHE A 48 -9.68 -12.69 -11.15
CA PHE A 48 -10.91 -12.31 -10.44
C PHE A 48 -12.11 -12.22 -11.39
N GLN A 49 -11.96 -11.56 -12.53
CA GLN A 49 -13.04 -11.44 -13.53
C GLN A 49 -13.41 -12.80 -14.11
N GLU A 50 -12.43 -13.64 -14.45
CA GLU A 50 -12.66 -14.98 -14.99
C GLU A 50 -13.41 -15.89 -14.01
N GLU A 51 -13.10 -15.80 -12.71
CA GLU A 51 -13.70 -16.65 -11.67
C GLU A 51 -15.11 -16.16 -11.23
N THR A 52 -15.33 -14.84 -11.20
CA THR A 52 -16.53 -14.24 -10.59
C THR A 52 -17.54 -13.68 -11.60
N GLY A 53 -17.10 -13.43 -12.83
CA GLY A 53 -17.87 -12.69 -13.83
C GLY A 53 -18.04 -11.19 -13.51
N ILE A 54 -17.36 -10.68 -12.48
CA ILE A 54 -17.35 -9.26 -12.10
C ILE A 54 -16.20 -8.57 -12.79
N ARG A 55 -16.46 -7.52 -13.56
CA ARG A 55 -15.42 -6.76 -14.26
C ARG A 55 -14.80 -5.72 -13.34
N PRO A 56 -13.49 -5.81 -13.03
CA PRO A 56 -12.81 -4.79 -12.25
C PRO A 56 -12.51 -3.55 -13.10
N ILE A 57 -12.77 -2.37 -12.53
CA ILE A 57 -12.32 -1.07 -13.04
C ILE A 57 -11.28 -0.56 -12.04
N TYR A 58 -10.05 -0.38 -12.50
CA TYR A 58 -8.90 -0.16 -11.63
C TYR A 58 -8.26 1.19 -11.89
N ASP A 59 -8.32 2.06 -10.89
CA ASP A 59 -7.67 3.37 -10.88
C ASP A 59 -6.60 3.42 -9.79
N VAL A 60 -5.61 4.29 -9.96
CA VAL A 60 -4.48 4.37 -9.05
C VAL A 60 -4.27 5.77 -8.47
N PHE A 61 -3.63 5.81 -7.31
CA PHE A 61 -3.10 7.02 -6.68
C PHE A 61 -1.64 6.79 -6.25
N ASP A 62 -0.93 7.88 -6.00
CA ASP A 62 0.49 7.92 -5.63
C ASP A 62 0.77 8.55 -4.26
N SER A 63 -0.27 9.09 -3.61
CA SER A 63 -0.14 9.71 -2.29
C SER A 63 -1.38 9.51 -1.42
N PRO A 64 -1.21 9.41 -0.07
CA PRO A 64 -2.33 9.34 0.86
C PRO A 64 -3.25 10.56 0.74
N GLU A 65 -2.68 11.74 0.53
CA GLU A 65 -3.40 13.01 0.43
C GLU A 65 -4.36 13.03 -0.76
N THR A 66 -3.92 12.49 -1.92
CA THR A 66 -4.76 12.36 -3.12
C THR A 66 -5.95 11.43 -2.84
N MET A 67 -5.70 10.28 -2.23
CA MET A 67 -6.73 9.30 -1.90
C MET A 67 -7.71 9.86 -0.86
N GLU A 68 -7.21 10.42 0.25
CA GLU A 68 -8.05 11.01 1.31
C GLU A 68 -8.91 12.15 0.78
N SER A 69 -8.33 13.06 -0.01
CA SER A 69 -9.08 14.16 -0.63
C SER A 69 -10.24 13.63 -1.49
N LYS A 70 -9.99 12.58 -2.28
CA LYS A 70 -11.02 11.96 -3.11
C LYS A 70 -12.15 11.35 -2.28
N LEU A 71 -11.84 10.67 -1.18
CA LEU A 71 -12.85 10.02 -0.32
C LEU A 71 -13.64 11.04 0.52
N LEU A 72 -12.96 12.06 1.04
CA LEU A 72 -13.57 13.08 1.90
C LEU A 72 -14.53 14.02 1.15
N THR A 73 -14.46 14.09 -0.18
CA THR A 73 -15.45 14.85 -0.99
C THR A 73 -16.84 14.20 -1.01
N GLY A 74 -16.99 12.96 -0.51
CA GLY A 74 -18.27 12.32 -0.24
C GLY A 74 -18.90 11.58 -1.42
N ASN A 75 -18.35 11.61 -2.62
CA ASN A 75 -18.81 10.81 -3.76
C ASN A 75 -17.59 10.38 -4.60
N SER A 76 -16.86 9.42 -4.07
CA SER A 76 -15.63 8.95 -4.71
C SER A 76 -15.89 8.17 -6.01
N GLY A 77 -17.06 7.49 -6.10
CA GLY A 77 -17.41 6.60 -7.19
C GLY A 77 -16.69 5.24 -7.16
N TYR A 78 -15.97 4.94 -6.08
CA TYR A 78 -15.28 3.66 -5.89
C TYR A 78 -16.02 2.73 -4.93
N ASP A 79 -15.79 1.41 -5.10
CA ASP A 79 -16.35 0.35 -4.29
C ASP A 79 -15.35 -0.17 -3.27
N VAL A 80 -14.06 -0.24 -3.65
CA VAL A 80 -12.96 -0.65 -2.77
C VAL A 80 -11.82 0.35 -2.88
N VAL A 81 -11.28 0.75 -1.72
CA VAL A 81 -10.12 1.65 -1.61
C VAL A 81 -9.05 1.02 -0.72
N PHE A 82 -7.78 1.41 -0.94
CA PHE A 82 -6.62 0.86 -0.24
C PHE A 82 -5.90 1.92 0.61
N PRO A 83 -6.50 2.40 1.70
CA PRO A 83 -5.83 3.34 2.58
C PRO A 83 -4.70 2.66 3.38
N GLY A 84 -3.67 3.42 3.70
CA GLY A 84 -2.75 3.03 4.78
C GLY A 84 -3.45 3.07 6.14
N SER A 85 -3.01 2.23 7.06
CA SER A 85 -3.60 2.14 8.41
C SER A 85 -3.63 3.48 9.15
N ALA A 86 -2.62 4.33 8.96
CA ALA A 86 -2.60 5.69 9.54
C ALA A 86 -3.71 6.61 9.00
N SER A 87 -4.16 6.40 7.76
CA SER A 87 -5.28 7.14 7.16
C SER A 87 -6.63 6.60 7.60
N LEU A 88 -6.72 5.30 7.86
CA LEU A 88 -7.98 4.61 8.14
C LEU A 88 -8.77 5.25 9.30
N GLY A 89 -8.10 5.52 10.43
CA GLY A 89 -8.75 6.13 11.59
C GLY A 89 -9.39 7.49 11.29
N ARG A 90 -8.76 8.30 10.44
CA ARG A 90 -9.30 9.59 9.97
C ARG A 90 -10.53 9.38 9.07
N LEU A 91 -10.46 8.43 8.15
CA LEU A 91 -11.58 8.11 7.26
C LEU A 91 -12.78 7.55 8.02
N ILE A 92 -12.57 6.73 9.06
CA ILE A 92 -13.62 6.23 9.95
C ILE A 92 -14.27 7.41 10.70
N THR A 93 -13.45 8.27 11.31
CA THR A 93 -13.93 9.43 12.06
C THR A 93 -14.72 10.41 11.19
N ALA A 94 -14.31 10.58 9.94
CA ALA A 94 -15.02 11.43 8.96
C ALA A 94 -16.26 10.77 8.36
N GLY A 95 -16.56 9.49 8.67
CA GLY A 95 -17.65 8.74 8.06
C GLY A 95 -17.46 8.48 6.56
N ALA A 96 -16.22 8.48 6.07
CA ALA A 96 -15.88 8.29 4.66
C ALA A 96 -15.85 6.81 4.23
N VAL A 97 -15.78 5.89 5.19
CA VAL A 97 -15.83 4.44 4.98
C VAL A 97 -16.91 3.80 5.84
N GLN A 98 -17.42 2.64 5.42
CA GLN A 98 -18.48 1.92 6.10
C GLN A 98 -17.99 0.57 6.67
N PRO A 99 -18.69 0.00 7.67
CA PRO A 99 -18.35 -1.31 8.22
C PRO A 99 -18.47 -2.42 7.17
N LEU A 100 -17.53 -3.38 7.25
CA LEU A 100 -17.56 -4.59 6.43
C LEU A 100 -18.61 -5.60 6.95
N ASP A 101 -19.35 -6.22 6.04
CA ASP A 101 -20.19 -7.37 6.36
C ASP A 101 -19.36 -8.66 6.38
N ARG A 102 -19.01 -9.10 7.59
CA ARG A 102 -18.18 -10.31 7.82
C ARG A 102 -18.78 -11.59 7.27
N LYS A 103 -20.11 -11.65 7.09
CA LYS A 103 -20.79 -12.83 6.51
C LYS A 103 -20.42 -13.02 5.04
N GLN A 104 -20.05 -11.96 4.35
CA GLN A 104 -19.59 -11.97 2.96
C GLN A 104 -18.09 -12.20 2.81
N LEU A 105 -17.36 -12.35 3.91
CA LEU A 105 -15.89 -12.49 3.96
C LEU A 105 -15.45 -13.83 4.60
N PRO A 106 -15.86 -15.00 4.07
CA PRO A 106 -15.47 -16.29 4.66
C PRO A 106 -13.95 -16.49 4.72
N ASN A 107 -13.16 -15.88 3.81
CA ASN A 107 -11.70 -15.97 3.82
C ASN A 107 -11.03 -15.14 4.92
N TRP A 108 -11.79 -14.41 5.73
CA TRP A 108 -11.28 -13.71 6.91
C TRP A 108 -10.60 -14.64 7.92
N GLN A 109 -11.01 -15.90 7.99
CA GLN A 109 -10.44 -16.94 8.86
C GLN A 109 -8.94 -17.20 8.62
N HIS A 110 -8.43 -16.86 7.45
CA HIS A 110 -7.03 -17.03 7.08
C HIS A 110 -6.11 -15.93 7.63
N LEU A 111 -6.67 -14.83 8.14
CA LEU A 111 -5.89 -13.73 8.70
C LEU A 111 -5.21 -14.12 10.01
N ASP A 112 -4.00 -13.58 10.23
CA ASP A 112 -3.23 -13.76 11.46
C ASP A 112 -3.88 -12.97 12.59
N PRO A 113 -4.31 -13.63 13.70
CA PRO A 113 -4.96 -12.95 14.81
C PRO A 113 -4.06 -11.91 15.51
N GLN A 114 -2.75 -12.13 15.59
CA GLN A 114 -1.83 -11.17 16.21
C GLN A 114 -1.72 -9.90 15.36
N PHE A 115 -1.66 -10.08 14.02
CA PHE A 115 -1.68 -8.96 13.10
C PHE A 115 -3.00 -8.18 13.21
N MET A 116 -4.13 -8.88 13.28
CA MET A 116 -5.44 -8.25 13.43
C MET A 116 -5.54 -7.43 14.72
N GLN A 117 -4.97 -7.91 15.82
CA GLN A 117 -4.93 -7.16 17.07
C GLN A 117 -4.10 -5.87 16.93
N SER A 118 -3.00 -5.90 16.18
CA SER A 118 -2.19 -4.70 15.97
C SER A 118 -2.91 -3.61 15.18
N LEU A 119 -3.82 -3.97 14.27
CA LEU A 119 -4.62 -3.01 13.50
C LEU A 119 -5.67 -2.28 14.37
N GLU A 120 -6.10 -2.84 15.48
CA GLU A 120 -7.04 -2.15 16.38
C GLU A 120 -6.44 -0.86 16.96
N THR A 121 -5.12 -0.81 17.12
CA THR A 121 -4.41 0.36 17.67
C THR A 121 -4.41 1.57 16.74
N VAL A 122 -4.66 1.37 15.45
CA VAL A 122 -4.64 2.43 14.44
C VAL A 122 -6.04 2.99 14.11
N GLY A 123 -7.04 2.73 14.97
CA GLY A 123 -8.34 3.38 14.94
C GLY A 123 -9.50 2.54 14.39
N ASP A 124 -9.29 1.27 14.05
CA ASP A 124 -10.36 0.33 13.68
C ASP A 124 -10.65 -0.69 14.79
N THR A 125 -11.17 -0.22 15.92
CA THR A 125 -11.50 -1.10 17.06
C THR A 125 -12.42 -2.24 16.64
N GLY A 126 -11.98 -3.48 16.90
CA GLY A 126 -12.67 -4.70 16.49
C GLY A 126 -12.56 -5.01 15.00
N ASN A 127 -11.68 -4.35 14.28
CA ASN A 127 -11.43 -4.55 12.85
C ASN A 127 -12.71 -4.55 12.03
N ARG A 128 -13.54 -3.53 12.20
CA ARG A 128 -14.90 -3.46 11.65
C ARG A 128 -14.95 -2.87 10.24
N TYR A 129 -14.01 -1.99 9.90
CA TYR A 129 -14.09 -1.14 8.71
C TYR A 129 -13.16 -1.58 7.59
N ALA A 130 -12.11 -2.34 7.92
CA ALA A 130 -11.12 -2.70 6.92
C ALA A 130 -10.62 -4.15 7.06
N ALA A 131 -10.24 -4.72 5.92
CA ALA A 131 -9.51 -5.98 5.84
C ALA A 131 -8.04 -5.68 5.51
N PRO A 132 -7.06 -6.28 6.19
CA PRO A 132 -5.65 -6.04 5.89
C PRO A 132 -5.28 -6.59 4.51
N TYR A 133 -4.34 -5.92 3.84
CA TYR A 133 -3.86 -6.29 2.52
C TYR A 133 -2.38 -6.69 2.54
N LEU A 134 -1.49 -5.73 2.57
CA LEU A 134 -0.05 -5.93 2.68
C LEU A 134 0.49 -5.08 3.82
N TRP A 135 1.69 -5.42 4.29
CA TRP A 135 2.37 -4.63 5.29
C TRP A 135 3.87 -4.53 4.99
N GLY A 136 4.52 -3.61 5.64
CA GLY A 136 5.95 -3.41 5.46
C GLY A 136 6.55 -2.49 6.50
N THR A 137 7.82 -2.19 6.30
CA THR A 137 8.60 -1.26 7.11
C THR A 137 9.26 -0.23 6.21
N THR A 138 9.58 0.93 6.77
CA THR A 138 10.47 1.90 6.14
C THR A 138 11.87 1.65 6.64
N LEU A 139 12.79 1.34 5.73
CA LEU A 139 14.13 0.87 6.05
C LEU A 139 15.20 1.47 5.11
N ILE A 140 16.44 1.02 5.28
CA ILE A 140 17.58 1.45 4.48
C ILE A 140 17.84 0.44 3.37
N GLY A 141 17.68 0.85 2.09
CA GLY A 141 18.18 0.13 0.93
C GLY A 141 19.56 0.66 0.54
N TYR A 142 20.49 -0.19 0.12
CA TYR A 142 21.81 0.29 -0.22
C TYR A 142 22.54 -0.57 -1.26
N ASN A 143 23.39 0.08 -2.05
CA ASN A 143 24.36 -0.56 -2.94
C ASN A 143 25.59 -0.96 -2.14
N VAL A 144 25.80 -2.27 -1.98
CA VAL A 144 26.84 -2.84 -1.10
C VAL A 144 28.23 -2.34 -1.46
N ASP A 145 28.60 -2.39 -2.73
CA ASP A 145 29.96 -2.08 -3.18
C ASP A 145 30.24 -0.57 -3.06
N LYS A 146 29.29 0.29 -3.45
CA LYS A 146 29.43 1.75 -3.33
C LYS A 146 29.51 2.22 -1.88
N VAL A 147 28.65 1.68 -1.01
CA VAL A 147 28.68 2.03 0.42
C VAL A 147 30.00 1.61 1.07
N ARG A 148 30.46 0.39 0.79
CA ARG A 148 31.78 -0.07 1.29
C ARG A 148 32.94 0.78 0.78
N GLN A 149 32.89 1.20 -0.48
CA GLN A 149 33.91 2.10 -1.04
C GLN A 149 33.97 3.44 -0.30
N VAL A 150 32.81 3.97 0.10
CA VAL A 150 32.69 5.30 0.74
C VAL A 150 32.90 5.24 2.24
N LEU A 151 32.30 4.30 2.95
CA LEU A 151 32.30 4.22 4.42
C LEU A 151 33.29 3.18 4.98
N GLY A 152 33.81 2.27 4.15
CA GLY A 152 34.67 1.17 4.56
C GLY A 152 33.97 -0.19 4.56
N SER A 153 34.77 -1.27 4.53
CA SER A 153 34.27 -2.65 4.42
C SER A 153 33.44 -3.11 5.63
N ASP A 154 33.71 -2.56 6.81
CA ASP A 154 33.14 -3.03 8.08
C ASP A 154 31.89 -2.25 8.51
N VAL A 155 31.40 -1.35 7.65
CA VAL A 155 30.19 -0.54 7.93
C VAL A 155 28.98 -1.43 8.18
N GLN A 156 28.27 -1.14 9.27
CA GLN A 156 27.03 -1.80 9.64
C GLN A 156 25.84 -0.91 9.25
N MET A 157 25.11 -1.30 8.19
CA MET A 157 24.00 -0.50 7.65
C MET A 157 22.69 -0.59 8.47
N ASN A 158 22.63 -1.43 9.50
CA ASN A 158 21.46 -1.68 10.34
C ASN A 158 21.32 -0.67 11.49
N SER A 159 21.55 0.61 11.24
CA SER A 159 21.35 1.68 12.22
C SER A 159 20.96 2.98 11.54
N TRP A 160 20.01 3.72 12.12
CA TRP A 160 19.68 5.08 11.68
C TRP A 160 20.83 6.06 11.84
N GLU A 161 21.83 5.76 12.68
CA GLU A 161 23.05 6.56 12.81
C GLU A 161 23.77 6.73 11.46
N ILE A 162 23.71 5.73 10.56
CA ILE A 162 24.31 5.85 9.21
C ILE A 162 23.66 6.97 8.41
N ILE A 163 22.38 7.20 8.64
CA ILE A 163 21.56 8.17 7.88
C ILE A 163 21.57 9.54 8.55
N PHE A 164 21.41 9.61 9.88
CA PHE A 164 21.23 10.86 10.59
C PHE A 164 22.55 11.47 11.13
N ASN A 165 23.65 10.75 11.03
CA ASN A 165 24.97 11.31 11.28
C ASN A 165 25.44 12.11 10.04
N GLU A 166 25.69 13.40 10.24
CA GLU A 166 26.03 14.33 9.15
C GLU A 166 27.31 13.92 8.41
N GLU A 167 28.34 13.45 9.14
CA GLU A 167 29.61 13.04 8.54
C GLU A 167 29.44 11.82 7.63
N ASN A 168 28.70 10.80 8.08
CA ASN A 168 28.40 9.62 7.28
C ASN A 168 27.62 10.00 6.01
N LEU A 169 26.57 10.81 6.16
CA LEU A 169 25.72 11.15 5.03
C LEU A 169 26.41 12.09 4.04
N ALA A 170 27.28 12.99 4.52
CA ALA A 170 28.14 13.82 3.66
C ALA A 170 29.05 12.99 2.77
N ARG A 171 29.63 11.91 3.31
CA ARG A 171 30.44 10.96 2.53
C ARG A 171 29.58 10.22 1.49
N LEU A 172 28.41 9.71 1.91
CA LEU A 172 27.48 8.99 1.04
C LEU A 172 26.87 9.88 -0.07
N ALA A 173 26.80 11.19 0.14
CA ALA A 173 26.35 12.14 -0.89
C ALA A 173 27.14 12.04 -2.19
N SER A 174 28.42 11.61 -2.15
CA SER A 174 29.26 11.41 -3.33
C SER A 174 28.73 10.31 -4.27
N CYS A 175 27.94 9.37 -3.77
CA CYS A 175 27.35 8.28 -4.55
C CYS A 175 25.81 8.32 -4.61
N GLY A 176 25.20 9.37 -4.04
CA GLY A 176 23.78 9.65 -4.11
C GLY A 176 22.94 9.01 -2.99
N VAL A 177 22.07 9.84 -2.39
CA VAL A 177 21.18 9.46 -1.29
C VAL A 177 19.75 9.90 -1.62
N GLY A 178 18.82 8.95 -1.77
CA GLY A 178 17.41 9.21 -2.02
C GLY A 178 16.54 8.91 -0.81
N PHE A 179 15.52 9.73 -0.60
CA PHE A 179 14.50 9.50 0.42
C PHE A 179 13.11 9.45 -0.23
N ILE A 180 12.20 8.68 0.35
CA ILE A 180 10.78 8.82 0.01
C ILE A 180 10.28 10.21 0.39
N ASP A 181 9.32 10.73 -0.37
CA ASP A 181 8.63 11.99 -0.05
C ASP A 181 7.41 11.69 0.84
N ALA A 182 7.67 11.25 2.06
CA ALA A 182 6.66 10.89 3.04
C ALA A 182 7.03 11.44 4.43
N GLY A 183 6.68 12.69 4.68
CA GLY A 183 6.93 13.34 5.98
C GLY A 183 6.22 12.65 7.14
N SER A 184 5.13 11.95 6.86
CA SER A 184 4.41 11.10 7.82
C SER A 184 5.18 9.88 8.28
N GLU A 185 6.28 9.52 7.61
CA GLU A 185 7.15 8.41 7.98
C GLU A 185 8.55 8.88 8.38
N ILE A 186 9.15 9.77 7.59
CA ILE A 186 10.52 10.25 7.83
C ILE A 186 10.63 11.06 9.13
N LEU A 187 9.64 11.90 9.47
CA LEU A 187 9.68 12.64 10.72
C LEU A 187 9.51 11.74 11.96
N PRO A 188 8.58 10.76 12.01
CA PRO A 188 8.56 9.73 13.03
C PRO A 188 9.88 8.99 13.20
N ILE A 189 10.59 8.64 12.12
CA ILE A 189 11.91 8.02 12.20
C ILE A 189 12.91 8.97 12.86
N ALA A 190 12.93 10.24 12.49
CA ALA A 190 13.81 11.25 13.07
C ALA A 190 13.51 11.50 14.56
N LEU A 191 12.21 11.50 14.94
CA LEU A 191 11.79 11.55 16.35
C LEU A 191 12.31 10.34 17.13
N HIS A 192 12.07 9.14 16.61
CA HIS A 192 12.52 7.89 17.22
C HIS A 192 14.03 7.83 17.38
N TYR A 193 14.78 8.23 16.36
CA TYR A 193 16.25 8.35 16.42
C TYR A 193 16.71 9.29 17.55
N LYS A 194 15.93 10.32 17.87
CA LYS A 194 16.18 11.24 19.00
C LYS A 194 15.72 10.69 20.35
N GLY A 195 15.18 9.48 20.42
CA GLY A 195 14.59 8.92 21.63
C GLY A 195 13.27 9.57 22.04
N LEU A 196 12.59 10.23 21.09
CA LEU A 196 11.28 10.84 21.27
C LEU A 196 10.18 9.91 20.79
N ASP A 197 8.95 10.18 21.23
CA ASP A 197 7.77 9.46 20.74
C ASP A 197 7.58 9.68 19.23
N PRO A 198 7.61 8.63 18.39
CA PRO A 198 7.41 8.77 16.95
C PRO A 198 6.03 9.33 16.56
N ASN A 199 5.03 9.17 17.44
CA ASN A 199 3.68 9.70 17.27
C ASN A 199 3.45 11.01 18.06
N SER A 200 4.52 11.72 18.41
CA SER A 200 4.44 12.96 19.16
C SER A 200 3.53 13.99 18.50
N GLN A 201 2.79 14.71 19.34
CA GLN A 201 1.92 15.81 18.93
C GLN A 201 2.50 17.19 19.31
N LYS A 202 3.72 17.20 19.88
CA LYS A 202 4.37 18.40 20.43
C LYS A 202 5.19 19.12 19.38
N ARG A 203 5.03 20.42 19.29
CA ARG A 203 5.80 21.28 18.37
C ARG A 203 7.31 21.21 18.66
N GLU A 204 7.68 21.11 19.92
CA GLU A 204 9.07 21.06 20.39
C GLU A 204 9.80 19.82 19.89
N ASP A 205 9.09 18.68 19.85
CA ASP A 205 9.63 17.42 19.34
C ASP A 205 9.86 17.51 17.82
N TYR A 206 8.90 18.06 17.09
CA TYR A 206 9.05 18.31 15.64
C TYR A 206 10.17 19.30 15.33
N ALA A 207 10.45 20.29 16.20
CA ALA A 207 11.58 21.18 16.06
C ALA A 207 12.92 20.41 16.20
N GLN A 208 13.00 19.42 17.09
CA GLN A 208 14.17 18.56 17.23
C GLN A 208 14.36 17.66 16.00
N ALA A 209 13.27 17.03 15.50
CA ALA A 209 13.32 16.25 14.27
C ALA A 209 13.75 17.11 13.07
N GLN A 210 13.24 18.32 12.94
CA GLN A 210 13.66 19.29 11.93
C GLN A 210 15.14 19.60 12.03
N ALA A 211 15.66 19.86 13.22
CA ALA A 211 17.07 20.19 13.44
C ALA A 211 18.00 19.03 12.98
N VAL A 212 17.63 17.77 13.23
CA VAL A 212 18.35 16.60 12.72
C VAL A 212 18.30 16.54 11.20
N MET A 213 17.11 16.66 10.63
CA MET A 213 16.92 16.60 9.19
C MET A 213 17.64 17.72 8.44
N MET A 214 17.65 18.95 8.99
CA MET A 214 18.31 20.10 8.37
C MET A 214 19.83 19.95 8.33
N LYS A 215 20.46 19.26 9.28
CA LYS A 215 21.90 18.95 9.22
C LYS A 215 22.24 18.06 8.03
N ILE A 216 21.41 17.06 7.77
CA ILE A 216 21.65 16.09 6.69
C ILE A 216 21.06 16.52 5.35
N ARG A 217 20.16 17.51 5.34
CA ARG A 217 19.44 17.95 4.13
C ARG A 217 20.35 18.28 2.94
N PRO A 218 21.52 18.96 3.12
CA PRO A 218 22.45 19.25 2.02
C PRO A 218 23.01 18.02 1.33
N HIS A 219 22.97 16.87 2.00
CA HIS A 219 23.55 15.59 1.55
C HIS A 219 22.50 14.65 0.94
N ILE A 220 21.21 15.04 0.94
CA ILE A 220 20.11 14.29 0.32
C ILE A 220 19.94 14.76 -1.12
N THR A 221 20.07 13.84 -2.06
CA THR A 221 19.95 14.12 -3.49
C THR A 221 18.53 14.54 -3.85
N TYR A 222 17.53 13.81 -3.33
CA TYR A 222 16.12 14.13 -3.56
C TYR A 222 15.19 13.48 -2.52
N PHE A 223 13.96 13.99 -2.47
CA PHE A 223 12.78 13.35 -1.87
C PHE A 223 11.83 12.92 -3.00
N ASN A 224 11.70 11.61 -3.24
CA ASN A 224 10.82 11.10 -4.29
C ASN A 224 10.48 9.62 -4.05
N SER A 225 9.21 9.31 -3.81
CA SER A 225 8.73 7.97 -3.45
C SER A 225 8.74 6.95 -4.59
N SER A 226 8.65 7.41 -5.84
CA SER A 226 8.57 6.52 -7.01
C SER A 226 9.93 6.19 -7.63
N ARG A 227 10.98 6.90 -7.24
CA ARG A 227 12.26 6.92 -7.96
C ARG A 227 13.34 6.10 -7.30
N TYR A 228 13.42 6.11 -5.96
CA TYR A 228 14.53 5.56 -5.20
C TYR A 228 14.81 4.08 -5.50
N GLY A 229 13.78 3.27 -5.75
CA GLY A 229 13.93 1.84 -6.05
C GLY A 229 14.65 1.60 -7.38
N MET A 230 14.25 2.31 -8.44
CA MET A 230 14.90 2.21 -9.75
C MET A 230 16.32 2.76 -9.73
N ASP A 231 16.54 3.88 -9.06
CA ASP A 231 17.87 4.50 -8.95
C ASP A 231 18.83 3.58 -8.16
N LEU A 232 18.35 2.88 -7.12
CA LEU A 232 19.12 1.83 -6.43
C LEU A 232 19.46 0.66 -7.36
N ALA A 233 18.45 0.16 -8.10
CA ALA A 233 18.62 -0.98 -9.01
C ALA A 233 19.62 -0.68 -10.14
N ASN A 234 19.61 0.54 -10.65
CA ASN A 234 20.54 1.00 -11.68
C ASN A 234 21.93 1.38 -11.11
N GLY A 235 22.03 1.57 -9.80
CA GLY A 235 23.24 2.10 -9.15
C GLY A 235 23.41 3.61 -9.27
N ASP A 236 22.35 4.37 -9.59
CA ASP A 236 22.39 5.84 -9.70
C ASP A 236 22.50 6.50 -8.32
N ILE A 237 21.99 5.83 -7.27
CA ILE A 237 22.21 6.16 -5.87
C ILE A 237 22.81 4.97 -5.12
N CYS A 238 23.48 5.25 -4.01
CA CYS A 238 24.05 4.19 -3.16
C CYS A 238 23.23 3.91 -1.90
N VAL A 239 22.37 4.84 -1.48
CA VAL A 239 21.48 4.67 -0.34
C VAL A 239 20.09 5.20 -0.67
N GLY A 240 19.07 4.43 -0.30
CA GLY A 240 17.67 4.81 -0.36
C GLY A 240 17.00 4.58 1.00
N VAL A 241 16.40 5.61 1.57
CA VAL A 241 15.50 5.45 2.72
C VAL A 241 14.09 5.32 2.17
N GLY A 242 13.50 4.14 2.32
CA GLY A 242 12.21 3.86 1.68
C GLY A 242 11.56 2.56 2.12
N TRP A 243 10.48 2.22 1.45
CA TRP A 243 9.67 1.05 1.78
C TRP A 243 10.36 -0.27 1.43
N SER A 244 10.24 -1.23 2.33
CA SER A 244 10.91 -2.53 2.24
C SER A 244 10.64 -3.27 0.92
N GLY A 245 9.40 -3.26 0.41
CA GLY A 245 9.06 -3.90 -0.87
C GLY A 245 9.69 -3.19 -2.08
N GLY A 246 9.77 -1.84 -2.05
CA GLY A 246 10.47 -1.08 -3.10
C GLY A 246 11.96 -1.41 -3.15
N VAL A 247 12.61 -1.60 -1.99
CA VAL A 247 14.01 -2.05 -1.94
C VAL A 247 14.14 -3.51 -2.38
N ALA A 248 13.19 -4.39 -2.00
CA ALA A 248 13.18 -5.78 -2.46
C ALA A 248 13.02 -5.86 -3.99
N LEU A 249 12.17 -5.02 -4.57
CA LEU A 249 12.03 -4.91 -6.02
C LEU A 249 13.33 -4.41 -6.66
N ALA A 250 13.96 -3.38 -6.09
CA ALA A 250 15.25 -2.87 -6.56
C ALA A 250 16.32 -3.95 -6.60
N LYS A 251 16.40 -4.78 -5.54
CA LYS A 251 17.32 -5.93 -5.49
C LYS A 251 17.06 -6.91 -6.63
N ARG A 252 15.80 -7.33 -6.83
CA ARG A 252 15.44 -8.27 -7.92
C ARG A 252 15.76 -7.70 -9.30
N LEU A 253 15.50 -6.42 -9.53
CA LEU A 253 15.80 -5.76 -10.80
C LEU A 253 17.31 -5.66 -11.06
N ALA A 254 18.10 -5.33 -10.03
CA ALA A 254 19.55 -5.29 -10.12
C ALA A 254 20.14 -6.67 -10.44
N ASP A 255 19.67 -7.71 -9.72
CA ASP A 255 20.08 -9.10 -9.94
C ASP A 255 19.73 -9.56 -11.37
N ALA A 256 18.51 -9.29 -11.83
CA ALA A 256 18.04 -9.63 -13.17
C ALA A 256 18.79 -8.88 -14.30
N ALA A 257 19.20 -7.64 -14.05
CA ALA A 257 19.96 -6.86 -15.03
C ALA A 257 21.40 -7.37 -15.24
N GLY A 258 21.97 -8.10 -14.27
CA GLY A 258 23.30 -8.71 -14.38
C GLY A 258 24.45 -7.72 -14.55
N LYS A 259 24.26 -6.44 -14.22
CA LYS A 259 25.26 -5.37 -14.39
C LYS A 259 26.24 -5.23 -13.21
N GLY A 260 26.21 -6.16 -12.27
CA GLY A 260 27.09 -6.16 -11.09
C GLY A 260 26.64 -5.22 -9.96
N VAL A 261 25.48 -4.58 -10.05
CA VAL A 261 24.90 -3.80 -8.96
C VAL A 261 24.37 -4.75 -7.89
N LYS A 262 24.85 -4.62 -6.65
CA LYS A 262 24.41 -5.43 -5.52
C LYS A 262 23.61 -4.58 -4.55
N VAL A 263 22.27 -4.75 -4.57
CA VAL A 263 21.36 -4.07 -3.65
C VAL A 263 21.09 -4.99 -2.45
N GLU A 264 21.21 -4.42 -1.26
CA GLU A 264 20.78 -5.05 0.00
C GLU A 264 19.89 -4.10 0.79
N MET A 265 19.23 -4.65 1.81
CA MET A 265 18.38 -3.89 2.73
C MET A 265 18.78 -4.15 4.16
N ALA A 266 18.60 -3.15 5.00
CA ALA A 266 18.87 -3.26 6.43
C ALA A 266 17.73 -2.61 7.23
N LEU A 267 17.13 -3.41 8.10
CA LEU A 267 16.21 -2.92 9.12
C LEU A 267 17.06 -2.36 10.28
N PRO A 268 16.91 -1.06 10.62
CA PRO A 268 17.68 -0.48 11.72
C PRO A 268 17.35 -1.10 13.08
N LYS A 269 18.37 -1.40 13.86
CA LYS A 269 18.24 -2.05 15.18
C LYS A 269 17.50 -1.21 16.21
N GLU A 270 17.49 0.10 16.04
CA GLU A 270 16.75 1.04 16.88
C GLU A 270 15.23 0.88 16.70
N GLY A 271 14.81 0.28 15.60
CA GLY A 271 13.42 0.14 15.18
C GLY A 271 13.08 1.01 13.97
N ALA A 272 11.93 0.71 13.40
CA ALA A 272 11.45 1.37 12.19
C ALA A 272 9.93 1.47 12.18
N PRO A 273 9.31 2.36 11.39
CA PRO A 273 7.87 2.34 11.20
C PRO A 273 7.42 1.02 10.59
N MET A 274 6.39 0.43 11.19
CA MET A 274 5.61 -0.65 10.59
C MET A 274 4.28 -0.06 10.14
N TRP A 275 3.98 -0.20 8.88
CA TRP A 275 2.73 0.24 8.29
C TRP A 275 1.99 -0.95 7.67
N SER A 276 0.69 -0.80 7.54
CA SER A 276 -0.17 -1.75 6.85
C SER A 276 -1.10 -1.00 5.93
N ASP A 277 -1.27 -1.51 4.72
CA ASP A 277 -2.35 -1.09 3.85
C ASP A 277 -3.52 -2.03 4.03
N VAL A 278 -4.70 -1.48 3.95
CA VAL A 278 -5.95 -2.19 4.21
C VAL A 278 -6.93 -1.97 3.04
N MET A 279 -7.87 -2.86 2.90
CA MET A 279 -9.00 -2.75 1.97
C MET A 279 -10.21 -2.26 2.73
N ALA A 280 -10.77 -1.13 2.33
CA ALA A 280 -11.97 -0.54 2.93
C ALA A 280 -13.03 -0.24 1.85
N ILE A 281 -14.29 -0.15 2.26
CA ILE A 281 -15.42 0.18 1.40
C ILE A 281 -15.82 1.64 1.69
N PRO A 282 -15.80 2.56 0.70
CA PRO A 282 -16.31 3.91 0.87
C PRO A 282 -17.77 3.92 1.36
N ALA A 283 -18.15 4.93 2.15
CA ALA A 283 -19.47 5.01 2.76
C ALA A 283 -20.64 5.02 1.75
N ASN A 284 -20.36 5.49 0.53
CA ASN A 284 -21.31 5.59 -0.58
C ASN A 284 -20.93 4.73 -1.79
N ALA A 285 -20.22 3.62 -1.54
CA ALA A 285 -19.90 2.66 -2.60
C ALA A 285 -21.16 2.17 -3.30
N PRO A 286 -21.23 2.22 -4.64
CA PRO A 286 -22.44 1.82 -5.37
C PRO A 286 -22.65 0.30 -5.37
N ASP A 287 -21.58 -0.51 -5.44
CA ASP A 287 -21.64 -1.95 -5.71
C ASP A 287 -21.12 -2.77 -4.52
N LEU A 288 -21.87 -2.77 -3.39
CA LEU A 288 -21.42 -3.36 -2.10
C LEU A 288 -21.16 -4.88 -2.15
N ALA A 289 -21.97 -5.62 -2.90
CA ALA A 289 -21.78 -7.07 -3.02
C ALA A 289 -20.51 -7.39 -3.79
N GLU A 290 -20.22 -6.65 -4.85
CA GLU A 290 -19.03 -6.76 -5.68
C GLU A 290 -17.77 -6.34 -4.90
N ALA A 291 -17.88 -5.29 -4.08
CA ALA A 291 -16.83 -4.86 -3.17
C ALA A 291 -16.42 -5.97 -2.19
N HIS A 292 -17.41 -6.60 -1.53
CA HIS A 292 -17.15 -7.71 -0.63
C HIS A 292 -16.60 -8.94 -1.37
N ALA A 293 -17.12 -9.24 -2.57
CA ALA A 293 -16.61 -10.33 -3.40
C ALA A 293 -15.14 -10.12 -3.77
N PHE A 294 -14.75 -8.89 -4.12
CA PHE A 294 -13.36 -8.55 -4.41
C PHE A 294 -12.47 -8.66 -3.17
N ILE A 295 -12.87 -8.08 -2.03
CA ILE A 295 -12.11 -8.18 -0.77
C ILE A 295 -11.94 -9.65 -0.39
N ASN A 296 -13.02 -10.44 -0.43
CA ASN A 296 -12.96 -11.86 -0.08
C ASN A 296 -12.05 -12.65 -1.02
N TYR A 297 -12.02 -12.30 -2.32
CA TYR A 297 -11.12 -12.93 -3.29
C TYR A 297 -9.65 -12.64 -2.96
N ILE A 298 -9.31 -11.40 -2.63
CA ILE A 298 -7.95 -11.00 -2.25
C ILE A 298 -7.50 -11.71 -0.95
N LEU A 299 -8.42 -11.97 -0.02
CA LEU A 299 -8.12 -12.68 1.25
C LEU A 299 -7.82 -14.17 1.07
N ARG A 300 -7.99 -14.76 -0.10
CA ARG A 300 -7.61 -16.16 -0.37
C ARG A 300 -6.11 -16.33 -0.24
N PRO A 301 -5.62 -17.42 0.42
CA PRO A 301 -4.18 -17.66 0.59
C PRO A 301 -3.40 -17.71 -0.72
N ASP A 302 -3.92 -18.38 -1.75
CA ASP A 302 -3.29 -18.49 -3.07
C ASP A 302 -3.24 -17.16 -3.82
N VAL A 303 -4.23 -16.31 -3.66
CA VAL A 303 -4.31 -15.00 -4.32
C VAL A 303 -3.34 -14.02 -3.68
N ILE A 304 -3.41 -13.85 -2.35
CA ILE A 304 -2.55 -12.89 -1.66
C ILE A 304 -1.07 -13.29 -1.71
N ALA A 305 -0.77 -14.61 -1.74
CA ALA A 305 0.60 -15.08 -1.94
C ALA A 305 1.15 -14.70 -3.32
N ARG A 306 0.34 -14.83 -4.40
CA ARG A 306 0.73 -14.37 -5.74
C ARG A 306 1.03 -12.88 -5.76
N ILE A 307 0.22 -12.08 -5.04
CA ILE A 307 0.44 -10.65 -4.91
C ILE A 307 1.77 -10.38 -4.18
N SER A 308 1.99 -11.01 -3.02
CA SER A 308 3.26 -10.90 -2.28
C SER A 308 4.47 -11.25 -3.12
N ASN A 309 4.41 -12.35 -3.88
CA ASN A 309 5.51 -12.81 -4.73
C ASN A 309 5.83 -11.81 -5.85
N LYS A 310 4.82 -11.14 -6.39
CA LYS A 310 5.00 -10.17 -7.48
C LYS A 310 5.46 -8.81 -6.96
N ILE A 311 4.79 -8.30 -5.93
CA ILE A 311 5.02 -6.94 -5.40
C ILE A 311 6.21 -6.93 -4.44
N GLY A 312 6.45 -8.01 -3.68
CA GLY A 312 7.57 -8.14 -2.77
C GLY A 312 7.25 -7.77 -1.33
N TYR A 313 6.00 -7.49 -0.96
CA TYR A 313 5.60 -7.20 0.41
C TYR A 313 5.03 -8.43 1.12
N PRO A 314 5.27 -8.57 2.43
CA PRO A 314 4.58 -9.55 3.25
C PRO A 314 3.07 -9.25 3.33
N ASN A 315 2.30 -10.31 3.56
CA ASN A 315 0.86 -10.23 3.79
C ASN A 315 0.49 -10.80 5.16
N PRO A 316 -0.66 -10.41 5.72
CA PRO A 316 -1.10 -10.85 7.04
C PRO A 316 -1.91 -12.16 7.02
N ASN A 317 -1.91 -12.91 5.93
CA ASN A 317 -2.61 -14.19 5.81
C ASN A 317 -1.68 -15.32 6.25
N LYS A 318 -1.97 -15.92 7.43
CA LYS A 318 -1.13 -16.99 8.03
C LYS A 318 -1.02 -18.22 7.15
N ASP A 319 -2.08 -18.54 6.37
CA ASP A 319 -2.12 -19.74 5.53
C ASP A 319 -1.46 -19.48 4.16
N ALA A 320 -1.22 -18.22 3.80
CA ALA A 320 -0.49 -17.84 2.60
C ALA A 320 1.04 -17.92 2.75
N THR A 321 1.56 -17.85 3.98
CA THR A 321 3.01 -17.75 4.24
C THR A 321 3.80 -18.87 3.57
N ALA A 322 3.29 -20.11 3.57
CA ALA A 322 3.96 -21.23 2.92
C ALA A 322 4.01 -21.13 1.39
N LEU A 323 3.10 -20.34 0.80
CA LEU A 323 2.99 -20.11 -0.66
C LEU A 323 3.81 -18.90 -1.14
N VAL A 324 4.34 -18.11 -0.20
CA VAL A 324 5.22 -16.98 -0.52
C VAL A 324 6.61 -17.49 -0.86
N ASP A 325 7.24 -16.93 -1.87
CA ASP A 325 8.59 -17.27 -2.33
C ASP A 325 9.60 -17.25 -1.18
N ALA A 326 10.47 -18.25 -1.13
CA ALA A 326 11.45 -18.40 -0.07
C ALA A 326 12.39 -17.19 0.06
N SER A 327 12.70 -16.52 -1.05
CA SER A 327 13.52 -15.30 -1.08
C SER A 327 12.87 -14.12 -0.35
N ILE A 328 11.54 -14.09 -0.26
CA ILE A 328 10.77 -13.07 0.45
C ILE A 328 10.52 -13.51 1.90
N ARG A 329 9.91 -14.69 2.09
CA ARG A 329 9.51 -15.15 3.43
C ARG A 329 10.69 -15.43 4.37
N ASN A 330 11.86 -15.81 3.84
CA ASN A 330 13.06 -16.09 4.64
C ASN A 330 13.95 -14.84 4.82
N ASN A 331 13.58 -13.71 4.24
CA ASN A 331 14.31 -12.44 4.43
C ASN A 331 13.86 -11.79 5.75
N PRO A 332 14.75 -11.67 6.78
CA PRO A 332 14.38 -11.12 8.07
C PRO A 332 14.09 -9.61 8.04
N ASN A 333 14.43 -8.91 6.97
CA ASN A 333 14.06 -7.50 6.77
C ASN A 333 12.66 -7.36 6.13
N MET A 334 12.07 -8.46 5.66
CA MET A 334 10.71 -8.52 5.10
C MET A 334 9.74 -9.19 6.07
N TYR A 335 9.92 -10.48 6.32
CA TYR A 335 9.22 -11.19 7.38
C TYR A 335 10.03 -11.04 8.68
N VAL A 336 9.84 -9.89 9.33
CA VAL A 336 10.60 -9.48 10.51
C VAL A 336 10.37 -10.48 11.65
N PRO A 337 11.43 -11.10 12.22
CA PRO A 337 11.31 -12.01 13.35
C PRO A 337 10.64 -11.34 14.57
N GLU A 338 9.96 -12.14 15.41
CA GLU A 338 9.20 -11.63 16.54
C GLU A 338 10.02 -10.71 17.45
N GLU A 339 11.27 -11.08 17.76
CA GLU A 339 12.13 -10.26 18.60
C GLU A 339 12.44 -8.88 17.98
N ALA A 340 12.71 -8.83 16.68
CA ALA A 340 12.95 -7.57 15.99
C ALA A 340 11.63 -6.76 15.78
N ARG A 341 10.47 -7.43 15.72
CA ARG A 341 9.17 -6.74 15.66
C ARG A 341 8.88 -5.90 16.91
N LYS A 342 9.44 -6.26 18.06
CA LYS A 342 9.27 -5.50 19.32
C LYS A 342 9.87 -4.08 19.25
N THR A 343 10.82 -3.85 18.37
CA THR A 343 11.40 -2.52 18.16
C THR A 343 10.68 -1.70 17.09
N LEU A 344 9.78 -2.33 16.32
CA LEU A 344 8.98 -1.62 15.34
C LEU A 344 7.90 -0.80 16.04
N PHE A 345 7.54 0.33 15.45
CA PHE A 345 6.48 1.19 15.95
C PHE A 345 5.40 1.45 14.88
N ALA A 346 4.15 1.48 15.32
CA ALA A 346 3.05 1.84 14.44
C ALA A 346 3.00 3.34 14.21
N LEU A 347 2.59 3.77 13.02
CA LEU A 347 2.26 5.15 12.70
C LEU A 347 0.79 5.37 13.07
N GLU A 348 0.56 6.00 14.21
CA GLU A 348 -0.77 6.27 14.74
C GLU A 348 -1.41 7.50 14.09
N PRO A 349 -2.74 7.55 13.98
CA PRO A 349 -3.45 8.75 13.61
C PRO A 349 -3.18 9.87 14.63
N ILE A 350 -2.73 11.03 14.17
CA ILE A 350 -2.53 12.21 15.03
C ILE A 350 -3.61 13.26 14.77
N PRO A 351 -3.95 14.10 15.77
CA PRO A 351 -4.92 15.18 15.60
C PRO A 351 -4.52 16.16 14.50
N ALA A 352 -5.50 16.79 13.85
CA ALA A 352 -5.28 17.73 12.75
C ALA A 352 -4.32 18.90 13.11
N ALA A 353 -4.25 19.30 14.38
CA ALA A 353 -3.30 20.32 14.83
C ALA A 353 -1.85 19.85 14.74
N ALA A 354 -1.57 18.60 15.17
CA ALA A 354 -0.25 17.99 15.08
C ALA A 354 0.10 17.67 13.61
N GLU A 355 -0.87 17.22 12.81
CA GLU A 355 -0.69 17.00 11.36
C GLU A 355 -0.23 18.28 10.64
N ARG A 356 -0.82 19.43 10.97
CA ARG A 356 -0.38 20.73 10.42
C ARG A 356 1.05 21.08 10.84
N ILE A 357 1.48 20.74 12.05
CA ILE A 357 2.87 20.92 12.47
C ILE A 357 3.78 20.03 11.66
N ARG A 358 3.47 18.75 11.55
CA ARG A 358 4.22 17.74 10.77
C ARG A 358 4.39 18.17 9.30
N THR A 359 3.31 18.55 8.65
CA THR A 359 3.31 18.99 7.25
C THR A 359 4.17 20.24 7.03
N ARG A 360 4.06 21.24 7.92
CA ARG A 360 4.88 22.46 7.85
C ARG A 360 6.36 22.16 8.04
N THR A 361 6.69 21.31 9.01
CA THR A 361 8.06 20.86 9.27
C THR A 361 8.65 20.16 8.05
N TRP A 362 7.89 19.24 7.45
CA TRP A 362 8.32 18.52 6.24
C TRP A 362 8.53 19.47 5.05
N THR A 363 7.62 20.39 4.83
CA THR A 363 7.74 21.40 3.78
C THR A 363 8.97 22.27 3.96
N ALA A 364 9.26 22.70 5.21
CA ALA A 364 10.46 23.47 5.53
C ALA A 364 11.75 22.70 5.22
N ILE A 365 11.81 21.43 5.61
CA ILE A 365 12.96 20.55 5.31
C ILE A 365 13.15 20.41 3.79
N LYS A 366 12.10 20.09 3.03
CA LYS A 366 12.19 19.94 1.58
C LYS A 366 12.67 21.22 0.88
N SER A 367 12.17 22.37 1.31
CA SER A 367 12.54 23.67 0.74
C SER A 367 13.86 24.24 1.29
N ASN A 368 14.54 23.52 2.18
CA ASN A 368 15.79 23.92 2.83
C ASN A 368 15.67 25.28 3.55
N ARG A 369 14.61 25.45 4.35
CA ARG A 369 14.27 26.68 5.06
C ARG A 369 14.10 26.47 6.55
#